data_a02c7639613f4517b5cf4ec255fdee8c
#
_entry.id   a02c7639613f4517b5cf4ec255fdee8c
#
_cell.length_a   1.000
_cell.length_b   1.000
_cell.length_c   1.000
_cell.angle_alpha   90.00
_cell.angle_beta   90.00
_cell.angle_gamma   90.00
#
_symmetry.space_group_name_H-M   'P 1'
#
loop_
_entity.id
_entity.type
_entity.pdbx_description
1 polymer ?
#
loop_
_entity_poly.entity_id
_entity_poly.type
_entity_poly.pdbx_seq_one_letter_code
_entity_poly.pdbx_strand_id
1 'polypeptide(L)'
;ELLLTRRAPEKEHYANCWAATGGAALVGETSLQTVRRELREETGIEADEADFHLVRSFREHSTFSDVYFLFHDIPLSALHLQPGETTEARWVSKAGLEALVASGEVAQPDVRRLRQLRDEFRKIWNA
;
A
#
# COMPACT_ATOMS: atom_id res chain seq x y z
N GLU A 1 -4.74 -8.50 9.24
CA GLU A 1 -3.90 -7.31 9.39
C GLU A 1 -3.51 -6.74 8.03
N LEU A 2 -3.25 -5.45 7.99
CA LEU A 2 -2.81 -4.74 6.79
C LEU A 2 -1.38 -4.29 6.97
N LEU A 3 -0.54 -4.51 5.96
CA LEU A 3 0.83 -4.03 5.98
C LEU A 3 0.87 -2.55 5.57
N LEU A 4 1.42 -1.73 6.45
CA LEU A 4 1.70 -0.33 6.15
C LEU A 4 3.20 -0.08 6.26
N THR A 5 3.70 0.84 5.45
CA THR A 5 5.07 1.33 5.53
C THR A 5 5.06 2.82 5.86
N ARG A 6 6.07 3.26 6.59
CA ARG A 6 6.21 4.67 6.96
C ARG A 6 7.13 5.37 5.97
N ARG A 7 6.63 6.45 5.38
CA ARG A 7 7.40 7.24 4.41
C ARG A 7 8.58 7.92 5.12
N ALA A 8 9.72 7.92 4.45
CA ALA A 8 10.94 8.51 5.00
C ALA A 8 10.78 10.02 5.26
N PRO A 9 11.50 10.58 6.27
CA PRO A 9 11.37 11.99 6.60
C PRO A 9 11.85 12.93 5.50
N GLU A 10 12.71 12.48 4.61
CA GLU A 10 13.20 13.26 3.46
C GLU A 10 12.26 13.26 2.25
N LYS A 11 11.13 12.57 2.31
CA LYS A 11 10.15 12.58 1.21
C LYS A 11 9.52 13.96 1.07
N GLU A 12 9.33 14.40 -0.17
CA GLU A 12 8.75 15.71 -0.47
C GLU A 12 7.29 15.82 -0.01
N HIS A 13 6.52 14.72 -0.17
CA HIS A 13 5.11 14.68 0.18
C HIS A 13 4.85 13.62 1.25
N TYR A 14 4.05 14.00 2.26
CA TYR A 14 3.58 13.08 3.31
C TYR A 14 4.72 12.40 4.07
N ALA A 15 5.81 13.14 4.35
CA ALA A 15 6.92 12.65 5.14
C ALA A 15 6.44 12.11 6.51
N ASN A 16 7.03 11.00 6.93
CA ASN A 16 6.71 10.33 8.20
C ASN A 16 5.27 9.78 8.32
N CYS A 17 4.49 9.82 7.25
CA CYS A 17 3.14 9.25 7.25
C CYS A 17 3.17 7.77 6.87
N TRP A 18 2.20 7.04 7.38
CA TRP A 18 1.96 5.64 7.02
C TRP A 18 1.17 5.57 5.72
N ALA A 19 1.51 4.61 4.88
CA ALA A 19 0.90 4.43 3.58
C ALA A 19 0.96 2.97 3.13
N ALA A 20 0.09 2.61 2.21
CA ALA A 20 0.20 1.33 1.50
C ALA A 20 1.25 1.47 0.38
N THR A 21 1.80 0.34 -0.05
CA THR A 21 2.74 0.31 -1.16
C THR A 21 2.08 0.75 -2.47
N GLY A 22 2.75 1.61 -3.20
CA GLY A 22 2.28 2.08 -4.49
C GLY A 22 3.39 2.77 -5.26
N GLY A 23 3.17 3.01 -6.53
CA GLY A 23 4.14 3.70 -7.38
C GLY A 23 3.58 3.96 -8.77
N ALA A 24 4.39 4.61 -9.60
CA ALA A 24 4.04 4.96 -10.97
C ALA A 24 4.53 3.92 -11.96
N ALA A 25 3.73 3.64 -12.97
CA ALA A 25 4.09 2.72 -14.04
C ALA A 25 5.22 3.31 -14.91
N LEU A 26 6.16 2.46 -15.27
CA LEU A 26 7.16 2.77 -16.29
C LEU A 26 6.56 2.55 -17.68
N VAL A 27 7.15 3.19 -18.68
CA VAL A 27 6.69 3.03 -20.06
C VAL A 27 6.72 1.56 -20.46
N GLY A 28 5.58 1.07 -20.95
CA GLY A 28 5.43 -0.32 -21.37
C GLY A 28 5.05 -1.30 -20.28
N GLU A 29 4.98 -0.85 -19.01
CA GLU A 29 4.51 -1.70 -17.91
C GLU A 29 2.98 -1.74 -17.85
N THR A 30 2.43 -2.93 -17.55
CA THR A 30 1.03 -3.04 -17.09
C THR A 30 0.95 -2.63 -15.63
N SER A 31 -0.25 -2.31 -15.14
CA SER A 31 -0.44 -2.00 -13.72
C SER A 31 -0.04 -3.15 -12.81
N LEU A 32 -0.28 -4.39 -13.25
CA LEU A 32 0.11 -5.59 -12.51
C LEU A 32 1.63 -5.72 -12.41
N GLN A 33 2.35 -5.48 -13.50
CA GLN A 33 3.82 -5.47 -13.50
C GLN A 33 4.35 -4.37 -12.57
N THR A 34 3.71 -3.20 -12.59
CA THR A 34 4.08 -2.06 -11.74
C THR A 34 3.94 -2.41 -10.27
N VAL A 35 2.79 -2.92 -9.83
CA VAL A 35 2.54 -3.20 -8.41
C VAL A 35 3.48 -4.29 -7.91
N ARG A 36 3.76 -5.29 -8.73
CA ARG A 36 4.70 -6.36 -8.38
C ARG A 36 6.12 -5.82 -8.21
N ARG A 37 6.57 -4.99 -9.14
CA ARG A 37 7.91 -4.36 -9.10
C ARG A 37 8.05 -3.44 -7.90
N GLU A 38 7.09 -2.55 -7.69
CA GLU A 38 7.13 -1.58 -6.59
C GLU A 38 7.12 -2.26 -5.22
N LEU A 39 6.31 -3.30 -5.07
CA LEU A 39 6.26 -4.06 -3.81
C LEU A 39 7.62 -4.70 -3.50
N ARG A 40 8.26 -5.28 -4.51
CA ARG A 40 9.59 -5.87 -4.35
C ARG A 40 10.65 -4.83 -4.02
N GLU A 41 10.64 -3.69 -4.72
CA GLU A 41 11.61 -2.61 -4.48
C GLU A 41 11.45 -1.99 -3.09
N GLU A 42 10.22 -1.75 -2.67
CA GLU A 42 9.94 -1.05 -1.40
C GLU A 42 10.02 -1.95 -0.17
N THR A 43 9.66 -3.22 -0.30
CA THR A 43 9.55 -4.13 0.86
C THR A 43 10.36 -5.41 0.75
N GLY A 44 10.84 -5.75 -0.44
CA GLY A 44 11.49 -7.02 -0.68
C GLY A 44 10.53 -8.20 -0.85
N ILE A 45 9.22 -7.96 -0.80
CA ILE A 45 8.24 -9.02 -0.97
C ILE A 45 8.20 -9.43 -2.44
N GLU A 46 8.44 -10.72 -2.68
CA GLU A 46 8.29 -11.33 -4.01
C GLU A 46 7.01 -12.16 -4.03
N ALA A 47 6.16 -11.87 -5.01
CA ALA A 47 4.92 -12.60 -5.22
C ALA A 47 4.69 -12.76 -6.72
N ASP A 48 4.00 -13.83 -7.10
CA ASP A 48 3.65 -14.08 -8.49
C ASP A 48 2.48 -13.18 -8.91
N GLU A 49 2.40 -12.86 -10.21
CA GLU A 49 1.31 -12.04 -10.73
C GLU A 49 -0.06 -12.63 -10.39
N ALA A 50 -0.17 -13.96 -10.38
CA ALA A 50 -1.43 -14.65 -10.06
C ALA A 50 -1.90 -14.43 -8.62
N ASP A 51 -1.02 -14.01 -7.72
CA ASP A 51 -1.36 -13.78 -6.31
C ASP A 51 -1.98 -12.40 -6.07
N PHE A 52 -1.87 -11.51 -7.03
CA PHE A 52 -2.47 -10.17 -6.94
C PHE A 52 -3.91 -10.19 -7.43
N HIS A 53 -4.82 -9.64 -6.64
CA HIS A 53 -6.23 -9.57 -6.97
C HIS A 53 -6.62 -8.13 -7.27
N LEU A 54 -7.00 -7.84 -8.51
CA LEU A 54 -7.50 -6.52 -8.87
C LEU A 54 -8.82 -6.28 -8.15
N VAL A 55 -8.84 -5.25 -7.32
CA VAL A 55 -10.01 -4.89 -6.52
C VAL A 55 -10.85 -3.85 -7.24
N ARG A 56 -10.19 -2.81 -7.75
CA ARG A 56 -10.88 -1.69 -8.36
C ARG A 56 -9.92 -0.85 -9.19
N SER A 57 -10.45 -0.28 -10.27
CA SER A 57 -9.76 0.71 -11.10
C SER A 57 -10.41 2.07 -10.90
N PHE A 58 -9.58 3.08 -10.67
CA PHE A 58 -10.03 4.47 -10.52
C PHE A 58 -9.51 5.31 -11.67
N ARG A 59 -10.39 6.16 -12.17
CA ARG A 59 -10.01 7.17 -13.15
C ARG A 59 -10.22 8.53 -12.50
N GLU A 60 -9.12 9.26 -12.27
CA GLU A 60 -9.14 10.56 -11.62
C GLU A 60 -8.38 11.57 -12.49
N HIS A 61 -9.10 12.57 -13.01
CA HIS A 61 -8.54 13.56 -13.93
C HIS A 61 -7.86 12.88 -15.12
N SER A 62 -6.54 13.01 -15.25
CA SER A 62 -5.74 12.40 -16.30
C SER A 62 -5.01 11.14 -15.88
N THR A 63 -5.26 10.65 -14.65
CA THR A 63 -4.58 9.48 -14.10
C THR A 63 -5.50 8.29 -13.98
N PHE A 64 -4.90 7.09 -14.09
CA PHE A 64 -5.56 5.82 -13.81
C PHE A 64 -4.84 5.16 -12.64
N SER A 65 -5.60 4.64 -11.70
CA SER A 65 -5.05 3.93 -10.55
C SER A 65 -5.75 2.58 -10.40
N ASP A 66 -4.99 1.51 -10.47
CA ASP A 66 -5.46 0.17 -10.23
C ASP A 66 -5.05 -0.25 -8.83
N VAL A 67 -6.00 -0.71 -8.03
CA VAL A 67 -5.74 -1.19 -6.68
C VAL A 67 -5.82 -2.70 -6.65
N TYR A 68 -4.78 -3.32 -6.12
CA TYR A 68 -4.68 -4.77 -5.95
C TYR A 68 -4.62 -5.14 -4.49
N PHE A 69 -5.23 -6.26 -4.13
CA PHE A 69 -5.01 -6.90 -2.84
C PHE A 69 -4.08 -8.09 -3.03
N LEU A 70 -3.13 -8.21 -2.13
CA LEU A 70 -2.23 -9.37 -2.03
C LEU A 70 -2.33 -9.92 -0.61
N PHE A 71 -2.65 -11.20 -0.50
CA PHE A 71 -2.65 -11.89 0.78
C PHE A 71 -1.34 -12.62 0.95
N HIS A 72 -0.54 -12.19 1.90
CA HIS A 72 0.81 -12.72 2.09
C HIS A 72 1.15 -12.72 3.58
N ASP A 73 1.60 -13.86 4.07
CA ASP A 73 1.99 -14.01 5.46
C ASP A 73 3.52 -13.92 5.54
N ILE A 74 4.01 -12.75 5.92
CA ILE A 74 5.44 -12.50 6.02
C ILE A 74 5.76 -11.78 7.33
N PRO A 75 6.77 -12.25 8.10
CA PRO A 75 7.20 -11.53 9.31
C PRO A 75 7.94 -10.24 8.93
N LEU A 76 7.83 -9.22 9.77
CA LEU A 76 8.50 -7.93 9.54
C LEU A 76 10.01 -8.11 9.38
N SER A 77 10.60 -9.07 10.07
CA SER A 77 12.04 -9.36 10.00
C SER A 77 12.51 -9.81 8.60
N ALA A 78 11.60 -10.28 7.76
CA ALA A 78 11.93 -10.71 6.40
C ALA A 78 11.80 -9.58 5.37
N LEU A 79 11.32 -8.41 5.78
CA LEU A 79 11.19 -7.27 4.88
C LEU A 79 12.52 -6.56 4.67
N HIS A 80 12.71 -6.02 3.46
CA HIS A 80 13.86 -5.22 3.08
C HIS A 80 13.35 -3.86 2.59
N LEU A 81 13.33 -2.88 3.49
CA LEU A 81 12.83 -1.54 3.18
C LEU A 81 13.83 -0.76 2.32
N GLN A 82 13.31 -0.03 1.34
CA GLN A 82 14.13 0.75 0.43
C GLN A 82 14.66 2.00 1.13
N PRO A 83 16.00 2.18 1.24
CA PRO A 83 16.59 3.38 1.87
C PRO A 83 16.13 4.67 1.17
N GLY A 84 15.83 5.69 1.97
CA GLY A 84 15.36 6.98 1.47
C GLY A 84 13.89 7.03 1.08
N GLU A 85 13.20 5.87 1.01
CA GLU A 85 11.79 5.78 0.66
C GLU A 85 10.92 5.46 1.88
N THR A 86 11.30 4.43 2.63
CA THR A 86 10.57 3.98 3.82
C THR A 86 11.51 3.70 4.97
N THR A 87 11.06 3.96 6.20
CA THR A 87 11.88 3.77 7.39
C THR A 87 11.38 2.65 8.30
N GLU A 88 10.10 2.29 8.18
CA GLU A 88 9.48 1.36 9.11
C GLU A 88 8.33 0.63 8.41
N ALA A 89 8.03 -0.58 8.85
CA ALA A 89 6.86 -1.33 8.40
C ALA A 89 6.11 -1.86 9.62
N ARG A 90 4.80 -2.00 9.48
CA ARG A 90 3.94 -2.47 10.56
C ARG A 90 2.74 -3.22 9.99
N TRP A 91 2.41 -4.36 10.60
CA TRP A 91 1.13 -5.01 10.40
C TRP A 91 0.13 -4.39 11.35
N VAL A 92 -0.98 -3.85 10.82
CA VAL A 92 -2.00 -3.21 11.65
C VAL A 92 -3.33 -3.94 11.54
N SER A 93 -4.01 -4.03 12.70
CA SER A 93 -5.38 -4.49 12.75
C SER A 93 -6.32 -3.40 12.23
N LYS A 94 -7.59 -3.74 12.04
CA LYS A 94 -8.62 -2.75 11.70
C LYS A 94 -8.64 -1.60 12.71
N ALA A 95 -8.65 -1.92 14.01
CA ALA A 95 -8.65 -0.92 15.07
C ALA A 95 -7.37 -0.07 15.06
N GLY A 96 -6.22 -0.70 14.81
CA GLY A 96 -4.94 0.01 14.67
C GLY A 96 -4.93 0.97 13.50
N LEU A 97 -5.46 0.57 12.36
CA LEU A 97 -5.59 1.43 11.20
C LEU A 97 -6.51 2.62 11.47
N GLU A 98 -7.67 2.38 12.08
CA GLU A 98 -8.61 3.43 12.44
C GLU A 98 -7.98 4.46 13.38
N ALA A 99 -7.18 4.01 14.35
CA ALA A 99 -6.45 4.88 15.26
C ALA A 99 -5.42 5.75 14.54
N LEU A 100 -4.66 5.18 13.61
CA LEU A 100 -3.68 5.92 12.82
C LEU A 100 -4.34 6.96 11.91
N VAL A 101 -5.47 6.61 11.30
CA VAL A 101 -6.25 7.55 10.48
C VAL A 101 -6.77 8.70 11.36
N ALA A 102 -7.32 8.39 12.54
CA ALA A 102 -7.86 9.39 13.44
C ALA A 102 -6.80 10.35 13.96
N SER A 103 -5.56 9.87 14.17
CA SER A 103 -4.44 10.71 14.63
C SER A 103 -3.77 11.51 13.51
N GLY A 104 -4.19 11.33 12.25
CA GLY A 104 -3.59 12.03 11.11
C GLY A 104 -2.25 11.46 10.65
N GLU A 105 -1.90 10.25 11.05
CA GLU A 105 -0.62 9.63 10.72
C GLU A 105 -0.63 8.83 9.43
N VAL A 106 -1.77 8.72 8.75
CA VAL A 106 -1.88 8.07 7.44
C VAL A 106 -1.91 9.14 6.36
N ALA A 107 -1.15 8.93 5.28
CA ALA A 107 -1.11 9.85 4.14
C ALA A 107 -2.50 10.07 3.56
N GLN A 108 -2.83 11.32 3.24
CA GLN A 108 -4.18 11.70 2.78
C GLN A 108 -4.69 10.92 1.56
N PRO A 109 -3.87 10.65 0.53
CA PRO A 109 -4.33 9.83 -0.60
C PRO A 109 -4.76 8.42 -0.17
N ASP A 110 -4.06 7.85 0.82
CA ASP A 110 -4.39 6.53 1.35
C ASP A 110 -5.68 6.56 2.18
N VAL A 111 -5.89 7.62 2.97
CA VAL A 111 -7.14 7.80 3.72
C VAL A 111 -8.32 7.87 2.76
N ARG A 112 -8.18 8.64 1.69
CA ARG A 112 -9.23 8.74 0.66
C ARG A 112 -9.52 7.39 0.02
N ARG A 113 -8.47 6.65 -0.32
CA ARG A 113 -8.58 5.34 -0.95
C ARG A 113 -9.24 4.32 -0.03
N LEU A 114 -8.88 4.32 1.25
CA LEU A 114 -9.50 3.47 2.26
C LEU A 114 -11.02 3.71 2.36
N ARG A 115 -11.44 4.96 2.30
CA ARG A 115 -12.87 5.32 2.30
C ARG A 115 -13.58 4.81 1.05
N GLN A 116 -12.96 4.95 -0.10
CA GLN A 116 -13.52 4.48 -1.38
C GLN A 116 -13.64 2.96 -1.42
N LEU A 117 -12.73 2.25 -0.76
CA LEU A 117 -12.68 0.78 -0.71
C LEU A 117 -13.26 0.20 0.57
N ARG A 118 -14.04 0.97 1.30
CA ARG A 118 -14.60 0.57 2.61
C ARG A 118 -15.32 -0.77 2.57
N ASP A 119 -16.11 -1.02 1.55
CA ASP A 119 -16.89 -2.26 1.46
C ASP A 119 -16.00 -3.47 1.14
N GLU A 120 -14.99 -3.29 0.32
CA GLU A 120 -14.02 -4.33 -0.03
C GLU A 120 -13.20 -4.74 1.20
N PHE A 121 -12.73 -3.77 1.99
CA PHE A 121 -12.03 -4.03 3.25
C PHE A 121 -12.91 -4.71 4.28
N ARG A 122 -14.16 -4.31 4.36
CA ARG A 122 -15.11 -4.91 5.30
C ARG A 122 -15.28 -6.41 5.04
N LYS A 123 -15.34 -6.82 3.78
CA LYS A 123 -15.45 -8.23 3.40
C LYS A 123 -14.24 -9.04 3.88
N ILE A 124 -13.05 -8.46 3.84
CA ILE A 124 -11.83 -9.13 4.28
C ILE A 124 -11.79 -9.25 5.80
N TRP A 125 -12.05 -8.16 6.51
CA TRP A 125 -11.90 -8.14 7.96
C TRP A 125 -13.03 -8.81 8.73
N ASN A 126 -14.16 -9.02 8.11
CA ASN A 126 -15.30 -9.71 8.71
C ASN A 126 -15.44 -11.16 8.23
N ALA A 127 -14.50 -11.63 7.45
CA ALA A 127 -14.51 -12.99 6.91
C ALA A 127 -13.98 -14.02 7.92
#